data_a2f109c32625dcc5422d6adea84e2254
#
_entry.id   a2f109c32625dcc5422d6adea84e2254
#
_cell.length_a   1.000
_cell.length_b   1.000
_cell.length_c   1.000
_cell.angle_alpha   90.00
_cell.angle_beta   90.00
_cell.angle_gamma   90.00
#
_symmetry.space_group_name_H-M   'P 1'
#
loop_
_entity.id
_entity.type
_entity.pdbx_description
1 polymer ?
#
loop_
_entity_poly.entity_id
_entity_poly.type
_entity_poly.pdbx_seq_one_letter_code
_entity_poly.pdbx_strand_id
1 'polypeptide(L)'
;MIGAGVAGLAAARALTAAGWRVTIFEARDRAGGRILTDRGNPDLPLDLGPSWVHGTHKNPVVRLLERAGAAFETTDWESYALYVKGKRQKDCAWAFAVFDYLDERKERIARDETVEAAMQRFFDKRNYSAIERKTVEQIAYCEIVTEFGANLRDMSLACYDEGEEPAGGDAFVLGGFDRLTAAMAQGQDIRFGAEVVAVRDLGDQVEVECADAREICDVVVATIPLALLQVGAIRFSPPFDPRRRAALAGLGMGHLHKSFLLFDRVFWPKQKRLVIVHEGKLWNEFLNMSEETGAPLLIGLHGGAEEDEVAAMSKDEVAASALAVLRRAFPDAPAPVRVVTSDWARDRFTRGSYSFLPLGASFDMFAALAEPHGRILFAGEHTHTIYHATVLGAYLSGIRAAEDALRLRSGAAIA
;
A
#
# COMPACT_ATOMS: atom_id res chain seq x y z
N MET A 1 10.48 -1.27 -20.71
CA MET A 1 9.90 -1.28 -19.35
C MET A 1 8.41 -1.50 -19.44
N ILE A 2 7.81 -2.29 -18.53
CA ILE A 2 6.37 -2.48 -18.46
C ILE A 2 5.88 -1.87 -17.15
N GLY A 3 5.10 -0.78 -17.24
CA GLY A 3 4.58 0.02 -16.16
C GLY A 3 5.40 1.28 -15.85
N ALA A 4 4.70 2.42 -15.74
CA ALA A 4 5.23 3.73 -15.35
C ALA A 4 4.94 4.07 -13.87
N GLY A 5 4.90 3.06 -13.00
CA GLY A 5 4.93 3.24 -11.54
C GLY A 5 6.34 3.58 -11.05
N VAL A 6 6.48 3.79 -9.73
CA VAL A 6 7.78 4.16 -9.12
C VAL A 6 8.90 3.19 -9.49
N ALA A 7 8.66 1.88 -9.45
CA ALA A 7 9.67 0.88 -9.79
C ALA A 7 10.14 1.00 -11.25
N GLY A 8 9.19 1.11 -12.20
CA GLY A 8 9.51 1.26 -13.62
C GLY A 8 10.22 2.57 -13.93
N LEU A 9 9.77 3.67 -13.33
CA LEU A 9 10.39 4.98 -13.48
C LEU A 9 11.80 5.02 -12.87
N ALA A 10 12.01 4.37 -11.72
CA ALA A 10 13.33 4.27 -11.09
C ALA A 10 14.31 3.50 -11.97
N ALA A 11 13.89 2.33 -12.47
CA ALA A 11 14.70 1.52 -13.37
C ALA A 11 14.98 2.25 -14.70
N ALA A 12 13.97 2.88 -15.30
CA ALA A 12 14.13 3.61 -16.55
C ALA A 12 15.14 4.77 -16.42
N ARG A 13 15.03 5.57 -15.35
CA ARG A 13 15.97 6.67 -15.09
C ARG A 13 17.41 6.17 -14.91
N ALA A 14 17.61 5.10 -14.15
CA ALA A 14 18.91 4.52 -13.92
C ALA A 14 19.55 4.00 -15.23
N LEU A 15 18.78 3.31 -16.05
CA LEU A 15 19.25 2.80 -17.35
C LEU A 15 19.49 3.91 -18.37
N THR A 16 18.62 4.92 -18.41
CA THR A 16 18.82 6.10 -19.29
C THR A 16 20.09 6.85 -18.89
N ALA A 17 20.34 7.04 -17.59
CA ALA A 17 21.58 7.63 -17.08
C ALA A 17 22.82 6.82 -17.44
N ALA A 18 22.70 5.49 -17.59
CA ALA A 18 23.75 4.59 -18.08
C ALA A 18 23.86 4.51 -19.61
N GLY A 19 23.15 5.37 -20.34
CA GLY A 19 23.22 5.49 -21.80
C GLY A 19 22.38 4.46 -22.57
N TRP A 20 21.40 3.83 -21.94
CA TRP A 20 20.44 2.96 -22.62
C TRP A 20 19.32 3.74 -23.27
N ARG A 21 18.82 3.25 -24.40
CA ARG A 21 17.54 3.67 -24.94
C ARG A 21 16.43 2.88 -24.22
N VAL A 22 15.59 3.59 -23.48
CA VAL A 22 14.52 2.98 -22.69
C VAL A 22 13.17 3.49 -23.17
N THR A 23 12.25 2.58 -23.45
CA THR A 23 10.85 2.87 -23.69
C THR A 23 10.01 2.24 -22.60
N ILE A 24 9.07 2.99 -22.05
CA ILE A 24 8.13 2.54 -21.01
C ILE A 24 6.76 2.34 -21.63
N PHE A 25 6.18 1.15 -21.51
CA PHE A 25 4.80 0.85 -21.88
C PHE A 25 3.93 0.99 -20.64
N GLU A 26 3.00 1.92 -20.64
CA GLU A 26 2.07 2.16 -19.55
C GLU A 26 0.63 1.97 -20.07
N ALA A 27 -0.12 1.11 -19.37
CA ALA A 27 -1.49 0.76 -19.79
C ALA A 27 -2.48 1.90 -19.59
N ARG A 28 -2.21 2.81 -18.65
CA ARG A 28 -3.03 4.00 -18.37
C ARG A 28 -2.63 5.16 -19.27
N ASP A 29 -3.41 6.23 -19.17
CA ASP A 29 -3.13 7.54 -19.76
C ASP A 29 -2.25 8.44 -18.86
N ARG A 30 -1.75 7.90 -17.73
CA ARG A 30 -0.93 8.61 -16.74
C ARG A 30 0.18 7.73 -16.19
N ALA A 31 1.27 8.34 -15.76
CA ALA A 31 2.28 7.71 -14.91
C ALA A 31 1.81 7.64 -13.44
N GLY A 32 2.58 6.91 -12.60
CA GLY A 32 2.41 6.85 -11.15
C GLY A 32 1.88 5.51 -10.63
N GLY A 33 1.16 4.73 -11.46
CA GLY A 33 0.58 3.48 -11.02
C GLY A 33 -0.39 3.67 -9.85
N ARG A 34 -0.05 3.11 -8.66
CA ARG A 34 -0.81 3.25 -7.40
C ARG A 34 -0.61 4.61 -6.69
N ILE A 35 0.33 5.42 -7.10
CA ILE A 35 0.41 6.83 -6.70
C ILE A 35 -0.58 7.61 -7.55
N LEU A 36 -1.58 8.19 -6.91
CA LEU A 36 -2.63 8.99 -7.51
C LEU A 36 -3.12 10.03 -6.52
N THR A 37 -3.07 11.30 -6.90
CA THR A 37 -3.57 12.43 -6.10
C THR A 37 -4.80 13.03 -6.79
N ASP A 38 -5.93 13.10 -6.08
CA ASP A 38 -7.08 13.90 -6.52
C ASP A 38 -6.75 15.39 -6.38
N ARG A 39 -6.79 16.10 -7.50
CA ARG A 39 -6.54 17.54 -7.60
C ARG A 39 -7.80 18.31 -7.98
N GLY A 40 -8.97 17.73 -7.74
CA GLY A 40 -10.26 18.41 -7.96
C GLY A 40 -10.44 19.68 -7.09
N ASN A 41 -9.67 19.82 -6.01
CA ASN A 41 -9.40 21.09 -5.34
C ASN A 41 -7.88 21.33 -5.34
N PRO A 42 -7.36 22.30 -6.09
CA PRO A 42 -5.92 22.57 -6.17
C PRO A 42 -5.27 22.90 -4.83
N ASP A 43 -6.01 23.54 -3.92
CA ASP A 43 -5.54 23.96 -2.60
C ASP A 43 -5.57 22.80 -1.57
N LEU A 44 -6.26 21.70 -1.91
CA LEU A 44 -6.40 20.50 -1.06
C LEU A 44 -6.22 19.24 -1.89
N PRO A 45 -4.99 18.90 -2.31
CA PRO A 45 -4.70 17.66 -2.99
C PRO A 45 -4.90 16.46 -2.04
N LEU A 46 -5.56 15.40 -2.50
CA LEU A 46 -5.89 14.21 -1.71
C LEU A 46 -5.23 12.98 -2.33
N ASP A 47 -4.31 12.35 -1.60
CA ASP A 47 -3.61 11.16 -2.07
C ASP A 47 -4.47 9.91 -1.91
N LEU A 48 -5.04 9.43 -3.01
CA LEU A 48 -5.85 8.22 -3.07
C LEU A 48 -5.02 6.94 -2.89
N GLY A 49 -3.72 7.00 -3.17
CA GLY A 49 -2.72 5.98 -2.89
C GLY A 49 -1.94 6.27 -1.61
N PRO A 50 -0.59 6.09 -1.60
CA PRO A 50 0.25 6.44 -0.45
C PRO A 50 0.16 7.93 -0.15
N SER A 51 0.11 8.27 1.14
CA SER A 51 0.10 9.65 1.65
C SER A 51 1.28 9.91 2.59
N TRP A 52 1.89 8.87 3.10
CA TRP A 52 3.03 8.93 4.02
C TRP A 52 4.28 8.34 3.41
N VAL A 53 5.43 8.85 3.83
CA VAL A 53 6.72 8.19 3.69
C VAL A 53 7.03 7.54 5.03
N HIS A 54 7.36 6.24 4.99
CA HIS A 54 7.81 5.49 6.14
C HIS A 54 9.32 5.65 6.28
N GLY A 55 9.76 6.24 7.41
CA GLY A 55 11.13 6.58 7.67
C GLY A 55 11.68 7.73 6.81
N THR A 56 11.99 8.85 7.46
CA THR A 56 12.50 10.04 6.77
C THR A 56 14.02 10.07 6.68
N HIS A 57 14.73 9.29 7.50
CA HIS A 57 16.19 9.31 7.55
C HIS A 57 16.81 8.44 6.45
N LYS A 58 17.68 9.05 5.61
CA LYS A 58 18.39 8.41 4.49
C LYS A 58 17.46 7.77 3.43
N ASN A 59 16.19 8.08 3.43
CA ASN A 59 15.23 7.57 2.45
C ASN A 59 15.39 8.28 1.10
N PRO A 60 15.71 7.57 0.00
CA PRO A 60 15.86 8.19 -1.32
C PRO A 60 14.56 8.78 -1.86
N VAL A 61 13.39 8.23 -1.48
CA VAL A 61 12.08 8.74 -1.90
C VAL A 61 11.83 10.12 -1.30
N VAL A 62 12.20 10.35 -0.04
CA VAL A 62 12.13 11.67 0.62
C VAL A 62 12.94 12.69 -0.17
N ARG A 63 14.20 12.38 -0.51
CA ARG A 63 15.06 13.31 -1.28
C ARG A 63 14.50 13.63 -2.67
N LEU A 64 13.83 12.67 -3.31
CA LEU A 64 13.20 12.89 -4.61
C LEU A 64 11.96 13.78 -4.48
N LEU A 65 11.15 13.57 -3.45
CA LEU A 65 9.99 14.39 -3.14
C LEU A 65 10.40 15.83 -2.78
N GLU A 66 11.44 16.02 -1.95
CA GLU A 66 12.00 17.35 -1.64
C GLU A 66 12.44 18.09 -2.92
N ARG A 67 13.16 17.41 -3.82
CA ARG A 67 13.55 17.97 -5.11
C ARG A 67 12.35 18.29 -6.01
N ALA A 68 11.25 17.58 -5.84
CA ALA A 68 9.98 17.83 -6.53
C ALA A 68 9.13 18.92 -5.85
N GLY A 69 9.66 19.57 -4.78
CA GLY A 69 9.00 20.65 -4.06
C GLY A 69 7.92 20.18 -3.08
N ALA A 70 7.96 18.92 -2.62
CA ALA A 70 7.13 18.45 -1.52
C ALA A 70 7.72 18.88 -0.17
N ALA A 71 6.84 19.14 0.79
CA ALA A 71 7.18 19.29 2.20
C ALA A 71 6.57 18.12 2.99
N PHE A 72 6.97 18.00 4.25
CA PHE A 72 6.61 16.87 5.10
C PHE A 72 6.13 17.35 6.46
N GLU A 73 5.15 16.65 7.01
CA GLU A 73 4.70 16.84 8.39
C GLU A 73 4.80 15.52 9.13
N THR A 74 5.58 15.48 10.23
CA THR A 74 5.76 14.27 11.05
C THR A 74 4.43 13.86 11.66
N THR A 75 4.09 12.59 11.58
CA THR A 75 2.85 12.04 12.12
C THR A 75 3.09 11.41 13.48
N ASP A 76 2.34 11.87 14.50
CA ASP A 76 2.29 11.25 15.82
C ASP A 76 1.15 10.23 15.89
N TRP A 77 1.50 8.96 15.63
CA TRP A 77 0.56 7.85 15.67
C TRP A 77 0.05 7.51 17.08
N GLU A 78 0.76 7.93 18.14
CA GLU A 78 0.36 7.72 19.53
C GLU A 78 -0.71 8.73 20.02
N SER A 79 -1.06 9.68 19.18
CA SER A 79 -2.04 10.71 19.48
C SER A 79 -3.47 10.22 19.28
N TYR A 80 -4.07 9.55 20.28
CA TYR A 80 -5.40 8.95 20.24
C TYR A 80 -6.47 9.75 20.96
N ALA A 81 -7.71 9.69 20.41
CA ALA A 81 -8.95 9.97 21.12
C ALA A 81 -9.89 8.77 21.00
N LEU A 82 -9.93 7.92 22.03
CA LEU A 82 -10.80 6.74 22.09
C LEU A 82 -12.15 7.10 22.74
N TYR A 83 -13.24 6.76 22.06
CA TYR A 83 -14.60 6.94 22.53
C TYR A 83 -15.29 5.58 22.68
N VAL A 84 -15.79 5.28 23.90
CA VAL A 84 -16.58 4.09 24.19
C VAL A 84 -17.95 4.53 24.70
N LYS A 85 -19.03 4.07 24.07
CA LYS A 85 -20.41 4.50 24.38
C LYS A 85 -20.56 6.03 24.39
N GLY A 86 -19.95 6.71 23.43
CA GLY A 86 -19.97 8.17 23.25
C GLY A 86 -19.16 8.96 24.27
N LYS A 87 -18.41 8.30 25.17
CA LYS A 87 -17.59 8.97 26.18
C LYS A 87 -16.11 8.77 25.89
N ARG A 88 -15.36 9.86 25.87
CA ARG A 88 -13.90 9.85 25.73
C ARG A 88 -13.27 9.11 26.91
N GLN A 89 -12.41 8.15 26.61
CA GLN A 89 -11.63 7.40 27.60
C GLN A 89 -10.36 8.20 27.97
N LYS A 90 -9.98 8.18 29.24
CA LYS A 90 -8.76 8.84 29.72
C LYS A 90 -7.56 7.89 29.71
N ASP A 91 -7.81 6.60 29.93
CA ASP A 91 -6.83 5.54 29.91
C ASP A 91 -7.34 4.40 29.04
N CYS A 92 -6.55 4.02 28.06
CA CYS A 92 -6.83 2.95 27.11
C CYS A 92 -5.67 1.97 26.96
N ALA A 93 -4.59 2.07 27.75
CA ALA A 93 -3.41 1.19 27.66
C ALA A 93 -3.78 -0.31 27.71
N TRP A 94 -4.79 -0.68 28.49
CA TRP A 94 -5.28 -2.05 28.58
C TRP A 94 -5.78 -2.62 27.24
N ALA A 95 -6.23 -1.75 26.32
CA ALA A 95 -6.76 -2.17 25.03
C ALA A 95 -5.64 -2.48 24.02
N PHE A 96 -4.41 -2.03 24.27
CA PHE A 96 -3.22 -2.30 23.48
C PHE A 96 -2.43 -3.53 23.96
N ALA A 97 -2.78 -4.11 25.11
CA ALA A 97 -2.13 -5.30 25.67
C ALA A 97 -2.18 -6.55 24.76
N VAL A 98 -2.98 -6.52 23.70
CA VAL A 98 -3.03 -7.58 22.70
C VAL A 98 -1.75 -7.62 21.87
N PHE A 99 -1.12 -6.48 21.58
CA PHE A 99 0.10 -6.42 20.76
C PHE A 99 1.28 -7.05 21.49
N ASP A 100 1.52 -6.71 22.77
CA ASP A 100 2.53 -7.38 23.58
C ASP A 100 2.35 -8.90 23.58
N TYR A 101 1.10 -9.36 23.66
CA TYR A 101 0.78 -10.80 23.60
C TYR A 101 1.05 -11.41 22.23
N LEU A 102 0.74 -10.72 21.13
CA LEU A 102 1.01 -11.21 19.78
C LEU A 102 2.52 -11.33 19.55
N ASP A 103 3.32 -10.35 19.98
CA ASP A 103 4.76 -10.35 19.87
C ASP A 103 5.40 -11.48 20.68
N GLU A 104 5.04 -11.61 21.96
CA GLU A 104 5.51 -12.74 22.78
C GLU A 104 5.14 -14.10 22.20
N ARG A 105 3.95 -14.18 21.57
CA ARG A 105 3.49 -15.42 20.98
C ARG A 105 4.22 -15.72 19.67
N LYS A 106 4.44 -14.73 18.81
CA LYS A 106 5.23 -14.83 17.57
C LYS A 106 6.60 -15.45 17.84
N GLU A 107 7.29 -15.02 18.91
CA GLU A 107 8.60 -15.56 19.28
C GLU A 107 8.59 -17.04 19.74
N ARG A 108 7.43 -17.55 20.19
CA ARG A 108 7.33 -18.86 20.86
C ARG A 108 6.56 -19.91 20.07
N ILE A 109 5.96 -19.57 18.93
CA ILE A 109 5.18 -20.55 18.18
C ILE A 109 6.10 -21.52 17.43
N ALA A 110 5.83 -22.82 17.60
CA ALA A 110 6.52 -23.88 16.84
C ALA A 110 5.91 -24.10 15.44
N ARG A 111 4.69 -23.67 15.23
CA ARG A 111 3.95 -23.74 13.97
C ARG A 111 3.14 -22.46 13.79
N ASP A 112 3.22 -21.86 12.61
CA ASP A 112 2.50 -20.64 12.27
C ASP A 112 0.99 -20.79 12.44
N GLU A 113 0.34 -19.70 12.85
CA GLU A 113 -1.11 -19.56 12.97
C GLU A 113 -1.54 -18.18 12.47
N THR A 114 -2.84 -17.93 12.36
CA THR A 114 -3.33 -16.61 11.97
C THR A 114 -3.32 -15.64 13.14
N VAL A 115 -3.20 -14.35 12.85
CA VAL A 115 -3.30 -13.29 13.86
C VAL A 115 -4.63 -13.37 14.61
N GLU A 116 -5.74 -13.66 13.90
CA GLU A 116 -7.07 -13.85 14.52
C GLU A 116 -7.07 -15.01 15.53
N ALA A 117 -6.46 -16.17 15.20
CA ALA A 117 -6.38 -17.30 16.11
C ALA A 117 -5.57 -16.96 17.36
N ALA A 118 -4.49 -16.23 17.22
CA ALA A 118 -3.69 -15.74 18.34
C ALA A 118 -4.48 -14.75 19.23
N MET A 119 -5.21 -13.81 18.63
CA MET A 119 -6.11 -12.90 19.36
C MET A 119 -7.22 -13.64 20.11
N GLN A 120 -7.83 -14.69 19.52
CA GLN A 120 -8.80 -15.50 20.21
C GLN A 120 -8.21 -16.12 21.47
N ARG A 121 -6.97 -16.67 21.41
CA ARG A 121 -6.26 -17.20 22.58
C ARG A 121 -5.95 -16.13 23.64
N PHE A 122 -5.72 -14.90 23.21
CA PHE A 122 -5.57 -13.76 24.10
C PHE A 122 -6.86 -13.51 24.89
N PHE A 123 -8.02 -13.53 24.24
CA PHE A 123 -9.32 -13.34 24.88
C PHE A 123 -9.68 -14.51 25.79
N ASP A 124 -9.39 -15.76 25.41
CA ASP A 124 -9.69 -16.95 26.23
C ASP A 124 -8.99 -16.94 27.59
N LYS A 125 -7.87 -16.23 27.69
CA LYS A 125 -7.07 -16.10 28.93
C LYS A 125 -7.50 -14.92 29.79
N ARG A 126 -8.45 -14.08 29.35
CA ARG A 126 -8.84 -12.84 30.00
C ARG A 126 -10.36 -12.74 30.15
N ASN A 127 -10.80 -12.14 31.23
CA ASN A 127 -12.22 -11.96 31.48
C ASN A 127 -12.69 -10.58 31.01
N TYR A 128 -12.58 -10.33 29.70
CA TYR A 128 -13.08 -9.09 29.10
C TYR A 128 -14.61 -9.13 28.95
N SER A 129 -15.25 -8.04 29.27
CA SER A 129 -16.64 -7.78 28.91
C SER A 129 -16.77 -7.66 27.38
N ALA A 130 -17.99 -7.80 26.84
CA ALA A 130 -18.24 -7.67 25.41
C ALA A 130 -17.74 -6.34 24.82
N ILE A 131 -17.89 -5.24 25.56
CA ILE A 131 -17.44 -3.91 25.10
C ILE A 131 -15.91 -3.77 25.14
N GLU A 132 -15.25 -4.33 26.15
CA GLU A 132 -13.78 -4.33 26.20
C GLU A 132 -13.21 -5.19 25.08
N ARG A 133 -13.76 -6.39 24.86
CA ARG A 133 -13.37 -7.23 23.73
C ARG A 133 -13.52 -6.48 22.40
N LYS A 134 -14.69 -5.86 22.16
CA LYS A 134 -14.96 -5.06 20.97
C LYS A 134 -13.97 -3.90 20.81
N THR A 135 -13.59 -3.26 21.92
CA THR A 135 -12.58 -2.18 21.90
C THR A 135 -11.22 -2.69 21.42
N VAL A 136 -10.76 -3.82 21.97
CA VAL A 136 -9.49 -4.45 21.54
C VAL A 136 -9.55 -4.86 20.07
N GLU A 137 -10.66 -5.47 19.62
CA GLU A 137 -10.86 -5.87 18.23
C GLU A 137 -10.80 -4.66 17.27
N GLN A 138 -11.41 -3.52 17.63
CA GLN A 138 -11.36 -2.31 16.80
C GLN A 138 -9.97 -1.68 16.78
N ILE A 139 -9.27 -1.66 17.92
CA ILE A 139 -7.89 -1.18 17.95
C ILE A 139 -6.97 -2.09 17.11
N ALA A 140 -7.09 -3.41 17.24
CA ALA A 140 -6.33 -4.34 16.42
C ALA A 140 -6.66 -4.18 14.92
N TYR A 141 -7.90 -3.87 14.57
CA TYR A 141 -8.26 -3.51 13.20
C TYR A 141 -7.51 -2.25 12.73
N CYS A 142 -7.48 -1.20 13.55
CA CYS A 142 -6.82 0.06 13.21
C CYS A 142 -5.29 -0.06 13.10
N GLU A 143 -4.67 -0.96 13.88
CA GLU A 143 -3.21 -1.14 13.88
C GLU A 143 -2.75 -2.17 12.83
N ILE A 144 -3.55 -3.22 12.58
CA ILE A 144 -3.10 -4.33 11.75
C ILE A 144 -3.83 -4.35 10.40
N VAL A 145 -5.18 -4.31 10.41
CA VAL A 145 -5.94 -4.49 9.17
C VAL A 145 -5.77 -3.30 8.22
N THR A 146 -5.73 -2.08 8.74
CA THR A 146 -5.50 -0.90 7.90
C THR A 146 -4.05 -0.75 7.46
N GLU A 147 -3.09 -1.30 8.22
CA GLU A 147 -1.66 -1.31 7.85
C GLU A 147 -1.40 -2.28 6.69
N PHE A 148 -1.88 -3.53 6.80
CA PHE A 148 -1.60 -4.58 5.81
C PHE A 148 -2.70 -4.74 4.74
N GLY A 149 -3.82 -4.05 4.86
CA GLY A 149 -4.96 -4.17 3.95
C GLY A 149 -5.57 -5.59 3.91
N ALA A 150 -5.35 -6.40 4.96
CA ALA A 150 -5.71 -7.82 4.99
C ALA A 150 -6.46 -8.18 6.27
N ASN A 151 -7.33 -9.20 6.21
CA ASN A 151 -8.04 -9.64 7.41
C ASN A 151 -7.11 -10.39 8.36
N LEU A 152 -7.31 -10.25 9.66
CA LEU A 152 -6.54 -10.95 10.71
C LEU A 152 -6.57 -12.48 10.55
N ARG A 153 -7.65 -13.03 9.98
CA ARG A 153 -7.80 -14.47 9.72
C ARG A 153 -6.94 -14.99 8.56
N ASP A 154 -6.49 -14.10 7.69
CA ASP A 154 -5.71 -14.45 6.49
C ASP A 154 -4.20 -14.24 6.72
N MET A 155 -3.82 -13.42 7.69
CA MET A 155 -2.43 -13.03 7.96
C MET A 155 -1.69 -14.05 8.81
N SER A 156 -0.43 -14.34 8.44
CA SER A 156 0.52 -15.11 9.24
C SER A 156 0.92 -14.35 10.49
N LEU A 157 0.81 -14.96 11.67
CA LEU A 157 1.35 -14.40 12.90
C LEU A 157 2.88 -14.37 12.90
N ALA A 158 3.52 -15.37 12.29
CA ALA A 158 4.98 -15.43 12.21
C ALA A 158 5.59 -14.34 11.34
N CYS A 159 4.83 -13.81 10.39
CA CYS A 159 5.31 -12.85 9.38
C CYS A 159 4.67 -11.47 9.48
N TYR A 160 3.59 -11.30 10.27
CA TYR A 160 3.04 -9.96 10.47
C TYR A 160 4.07 -9.12 11.21
N ASP A 161 4.15 -7.84 10.90
CA ASP A 161 5.06 -6.90 11.54
C ASP A 161 6.56 -7.32 11.50
N GLU A 162 6.91 -8.20 10.53
CA GLU A 162 8.30 -8.56 10.25
C GLU A 162 8.83 -7.67 9.12
N GLY A 163 9.73 -6.80 9.44
CA GLY A 163 10.39 -5.90 8.51
C GLY A 163 11.28 -4.92 9.27
N GLU A 164 12.19 -4.28 8.57
CA GLU A 164 12.91 -3.15 9.13
C GLU A 164 12.08 -1.88 8.88
N GLU A 165 11.65 -1.22 9.93
CA GLU A 165 11.12 0.13 9.78
C GLU A 165 12.26 1.08 9.38
N PRO A 166 12.10 1.83 8.30
CA PRO A 166 13.10 2.83 7.95
C PRO A 166 13.18 3.89 9.06
N ALA A 167 14.42 4.25 9.46
CA ALA A 167 14.61 5.21 10.55
C ALA A 167 14.05 6.60 10.24
N GLY A 168 13.64 7.34 11.29
CA GLY A 168 13.22 8.74 11.20
C GLY A 168 11.70 8.98 11.27
N GLY A 169 10.95 7.93 11.59
CA GLY A 169 9.49 8.00 11.76
C GLY A 169 8.74 8.31 10.47
N ASP A 170 7.43 8.34 10.55
CA ASP A 170 6.52 8.58 9.43
C ASP A 170 6.22 10.05 9.22
N ALA A 171 6.15 10.47 7.97
CA ALA A 171 5.76 11.82 7.62
C ALA A 171 4.74 11.87 6.49
N PHE A 172 3.71 12.68 6.68
CA PHE A 172 2.72 12.99 5.66
C PHE A 172 3.33 13.89 4.57
N VAL A 173 3.03 13.58 3.30
CA VAL A 173 3.55 14.33 2.15
C VAL A 173 2.62 15.48 1.82
N LEU A 174 3.06 16.70 2.06
CA LEU A 174 2.30 17.91 1.75
C LEU A 174 2.34 18.22 0.24
N GLY A 175 1.19 18.55 -0.31
CA GLY A 175 1.05 18.97 -1.71
C GLY A 175 0.92 17.84 -2.72
N GLY A 176 0.80 16.61 -2.26
CA GLY A 176 0.49 15.41 -3.06
C GLY A 176 1.71 14.57 -3.43
N PHE A 177 1.57 13.27 -3.25
CA PHE A 177 2.63 12.29 -3.50
C PHE A 177 2.92 12.11 -5.01
N ASP A 178 1.99 12.45 -5.89
CA ASP A 178 2.14 12.38 -7.34
C ASP A 178 3.28 13.28 -7.89
N ARG A 179 3.74 14.27 -7.11
CA ARG A 179 4.94 15.07 -7.41
C ARG A 179 6.17 14.19 -7.64
N LEU A 180 6.29 13.08 -6.89
CA LEU A 180 7.37 12.10 -7.06
C LEU A 180 7.36 11.54 -8.49
N THR A 181 6.25 10.96 -8.89
CA THR A 181 6.15 10.28 -10.18
C THR A 181 6.13 11.24 -11.36
N ALA A 182 5.57 12.44 -11.18
CA ALA A 182 5.65 13.51 -12.18
C ALA A 182 7.11 13.93 -12.43
N ALA A 183 7.90 14.14 -11.37
CA ALA A 183 9.33 14.47 -11.50
C ALA A 183 10.15 13.30 -12.07
N MET A 184 9.83 12.06 -11.70
CA MET A 184 10.53 10.88 -12.22
C MET A 184 10.21 10.61 -13.70
N ALA A 185 9.02 10.93 -14.17
CA ALA A 185 8.58 10.75 -15.55
C ALA A 185 9.19 11.76 -16.53
N GLN A 186 9.67 12.91 -16.03
CA GLN A 186 10.27 13.93 -16.89
C GLN A 186 11.45 13.40 -17.71
N GLY A 187 11.38 13.60 -19.03
CA GLY A 187 12.42 13.18 -19.96
C GLY A 187 12.45 11.67 -20.26
N GLN A 188 11.47 10.90 -19.79
CA GLN A 188 11.33 9.48 -20.14
C GLN A 188 10.45 9.30 -21.37
N ASP A 189 10.78 8.32 -22.23
CA ASP A 189 9.96 7.89 -23.36
C ASP A 189 8.84 6.96 -22.83
N ILE A 190 7.65 7.51 -22.58
CA ILE A 190 6.50 6.77 -22.04
C ILE A 190 5.42 6.68 -23.11
N ARG A 191 5.03 5.46 -23.47
CA ARG A 191 3.89 5.18 -24.33
C ARG A 191 2.68 4.89 -23.46
N PHE A 192 1.82 5.87 -23.32
CA PHE A 192 0.57 5.73 -22.58
C PHE A 192 -0.50 4.98 -23.40
N GLY A 193 -1.46 4.33 -22.73
CA GLY A 193 -2.48 3.50 -23.35
C GLY A 193 -1.92 2.21 -23.96
N ALA A 194 -0.65 1.89 -23.73
CA ALA A 194 0.05 0.75 -24.28
C ALA A 194 -0.02 -0.46 -23.35
N GLU A 195 -1.16 -1.15 -23.34
CA GLU A 195 -1.36 -2.35 -22.51
C GLU A 195 -0.58 -3.53 -23.10
N VAL A 196 0.43 -4.00 -22.37
CA VAL A 196 1.21 -5.19 -22.73
C VAL A 196 0.38 -6.45 -22.41
N VAL A 197 0.27 -7.36 -23.36
CA VAL A 197 -0.50 -8.61 -23.24
C VAL A 197 0.35 -9.87 -23.26
N ALA A 198 1.57 -9.79 -23.81
CA ALA A 198 2.52 -10.90 -23.77
C ALA A 198 3.97 -10.41 -23.77
N VAL A 199 4.85 -11.23 -23.16
CA VAL A 199 6.31 -11.07 -23.16
C VAL A 199 6.94 -12.41 -23.49
N ARG A 200 7.79 -12.47 -24.51
CA ARG A 200 8.48 -13.70 -24.94
C ARG A 200 9.98 -13.50 -24.88
N ASP A 201 10.64 -14.30 -24.08
CA ASP A 201 12.10 -14.40 -24.12
C ASP A 201 12.49 -15.28 -25.32
N LEU A 202 13.27 -14.71 -26.23
CA LEU A 202 13.75 -15.37 -27.45
C LEU A 202 15.20 -15.88 -27.29
N GLY A 203 15.77 -15.76 -26.09
CA GLY A 203 17.13 -16.16 -25.76
C GLY A 203 18.13 -15.01 -25.77
N ASP A 204 18.31 -14.35 -26.88
CA ASP A 204 19.20 -13.18 -27.04
C ASP A 204 18.45 -11.83 -26.98
N GLN A 205 17.16 -11.84 -27.22
CA GLN A 205 16.25 -10.69 -27.20
C GLN A 205 14.92 -11.04 -26.53
N VAL A 206 14.09 -10.04 -26.29
CA VAL A 206 12.73 -10.21 -25.75
C VAL A 206 11.73 -9.51 -26.65
N GLU A 207 10.65 -10.21 -26.99
CA GLU A 207 9.51 -9.63 -27.68
C GLU A 207 8.46 -9.17 -26.66
N VAL A 208 8.04 -7.92 -26.78
CA VAL A 208 6.93 -7.33 -26.01
C VAL A 208 5.76 -7.12 -26.96
N GLU A 209 4.59 -7.69 -26.66
CA GLU A 209 3.37 -7.58 -27.47
C GLU A 209 2.35 -6.71 -26.73
N CYS A 210 1.95 -5.60 -27.35
CA CYS A 210 0.79 -4.79 -27.03
C CYS A 210 -0.37 -5.13 -27.96
N ALA A 211 -1.56 -4.57 -27.72
CA ALA A 211 -2.74 -4.84 -28.58
C ALA A 211 -2.46 -4.57 -30.06
N ASP A 212 -1.74 -3.48 -30.38
CA ASP A 212 -1.56 -2.98 -31.74
C ASP A 212 -0.08 -2.98 -32.21
N ALA A 213 0.86 -3.44 -31.38
CA ALA A 213 2.29 -3.33 -31.67
C ALA A 213 3.09 -4.48 -31.07
N ARG A 214 4.22 -4.79 -31.71
CA ARG A 214 5.26 -5.67 -31.16
C ARG A 214 6.59 -4.93 -31.21
N GLU A 215 7.33 -5.05 -30.13
CA GLU A 215 8.65 -4.44 -29.98
C GLU A 215 9.67 -5.51 -29.58
N ILE A 216 10.85 -5.43 -30.15
CA ILE A 216 11.99 -6.28 -29.79
C ILE A 216 12.97 -5.43 -28.99
N CYS A 217 13.44 -5.96 -27.89
CA CYS A 217 14.40 -5.30 -27.03
C CYS A 217 15.40 -6.29 -26.42
N ASP A 218 16.51 -5.78 -25.90
CA ASP A 218 17.55 -6.62 -25.30
C ASP A 218 17.16 -7.19 -23.95
N VAL A 219 16.39 -6.44 -23.17
CA VAL A 219 15.95 -6.77 -21.80
C VAL A 219 14.60 -6.13 -21.53
N VAL A 220 13.73 -6.82 -20.79
CA VAL A 220 12.48 -6.28 -20.24
C VAL A 220 12.59 -6.20 -18.73
N VAL A 221 12.12 -5.07 -18.13
CA VAL A 221 11.81 -5.01 -16.72
C VAL A 221 10.30 -4.88 -16.58
N ALA A 222 9.67 -5.90 -15.99
CA ALA A 222 8.23 -5.95 -15.71
C ALA A 222 7.96 -5.44 -14.29
N THR A 223 7.14 -4.38 -14.19
CA THR A 223 6.83 -3.72 -12.90
C THR A 223 5.32 -3.70 -12.61
N ILE A 224 4.63 -4.72 -13.08
CA ILE A 224 3.18 -4.88 -12.93
C ILE A 224 2.83 -5.34 -11.51
N PRO A 225 1.65 -4.94 -10.97
CA PRO A 225 1.20 -5.35 -9.64
C PRO A 225 1.10 -6.87 -9.46
N LEU A 226 1.32 -7.34 -8.22
CA LEU A 226 1.24 -8.76 -7.84
C LEU A 226 -0.06 -9.41 -8.33
N ALA A 227 -1.22 -8.80 -8.09
CA ALA A 227 -2.51 -9.36 -8.48
C ALA A 227 -2.64 -9.58 -10.00
N LEU A 228 -2.01 -8.76 -10.82
CA LEU A 228 -2.01 -8.95 -12.29
C LEU A 228 -1.10 -10.11 -12.71
N LEU A 229 0.01 -10.35 -12.01
CA LEU A 229 0.83 -11.55 -12.20
C LEU A 229 0.06 -12.82 -11.80
N GLN A 230 -0.66 -12.78 -10.68
CA GLN A 230 -1.46 -13.90 -10.16
C GLN A 230 -2.58 -14.31 -11.12
N VAL A 231 -3.26 -13.35 -11.73
CA VAL A 231 -4.35 -13.67 -12.69
C VAL A 231 -3.84 -13.92 -14.12
N GLY A 232 -2.54 -13.84 -14.36
CA GLY A 232 -1.94 -14.04 -15.67
C GLY A 232 -2.36 -12.98 -16.70
N ALA A 233 -2.52 -11.71 -16.27
CA ALA A 233 -2.93 -10.62 -17.15
C ALA A 233 -1.96 -10.40 -18.32
N ILE A 234 -0.69 -10.75 -18.13
CA ILE A 234 0.34 -10.79 -19.18
C ILE A 234 0.81 -12.25 -19.33
N ARG A 235 0.85 -12.74 -20.57
CA ARG A 235 1.40 -14.06 -20.86
C ARG A 235 2.91 -13.99 -20.98
N PHE A 236 3.62 -14.78 -20.17
CA PHE A 236 5.08 -14.93 -20.23
C PHE A 236 5.47 -16.23 -20.92
N SER A 237 6.46 -16.18 -21.81
CA SER A 237 7.03 -17.32 -22.49
C SER A 237 8.57 -17.25 -22.42
N PRO A 238 9.22 -18.33 -21.94
CA PRO A 238 8.66 -19.57 -21.41
C PRO A 238 7.77 -19.33 -20.17
N PRO A 239 6.92 -20.30 -19.77
CA PRO A 239 6.14 -20.21 -18.53
C PRO A 239 7.04 -20.10 -17.31
N PHE A 240 6.55 -19.44 -16.26
CA PHE A 240 7.27 -19.34 -14.98
C PHE A 240 7.61 -20.72 -14.40
N ASP A 241 8.78 -20.81 -13.79
CA ASP A 241 9.25 -21.98 -13.06
C ASP A 241 8.33 -22.29 -11.84
N PRO A 242 8.44 -23.52 -11.26
CA PRO A 242 7.59 -23.91 -10.14
C PRO A 242 7.75 -23.03 -8.89
N ARG A 243 8.96 -22.53 -8.60
CA ARG A 243 9.26 -21.71 -7.41
C ARG A 243 8.54 -20.37 -7.52
N ARG A 244 8.64 -19.67 -8.66
CA ARG A 244 7.93 -18.42 -8.90
C ARG A 244 6.42 -18.60 -8.89
N ARG A 245 5.89 -19.68 -9.48
CA ARG A 245 4.45 -19.98 -9.42
C ARG A 245 3.96 -20.21 -7.99
N ALA A 246 4.74 -20.92 -7.17
CA ALA A 246 4.42 -21.11 -5.76
C ALA A 246 4.44 -19.79 -4.99
N ALA A 247 5.42 -18.91 -5.24
CA ALA A 247 5.48 -17.58 -4.63
C ALA A 247 4.28 -16.71 -5.03
N LEU A 248 3.90 -16.70 -6.31
CA LEU A 248 2.70 -15.99 -6.78
C LEU A 248 1.42 -16.49 -6.10
N ALA A 249 1.29 -17.81 -5.91
CA ALA A 249 0.12 -18.40 -5.25
C ALA A 249 0.13 -18.20 -3.73
N GLY A 250 1.30 -18.05 -3.11
CA GLY A 250 1.47 -17.96 -1.67
C GLY A 250 1.37 -16.54 -1.09
N LEU A 251 1.61 -15.50 -1.90
CA LEU A 251 1.49 -14.11 -1.46
C LEU A 251 0.05 -13.60 -1.61
N GLY A 252 -0.36 -12.72 -0.70
CA GLY A 252 -1.64 -12.03 -0.73
C GLY A 252 -1.54 -10.63 -1.36
N MET A 253 -2.66 -10.16 -1.93
CA MET A 253 -2.84 -8.78 -2.33
C MET A 253 -3.85 -8.14 -1.40
N GLY A 254 -3.40 -7.19 -0.61
CA GLY A 254 -4.22 -6.47 0.36
C GLY A 254 -5.10 -5.41 -0.30
N HIS A 255 -6.18 -5.07 0.38
CA HIS A 255 -7.13 -4.05 -0.04
C HIS A 255 -7.22 -2.97 1.04
N LEU A 256 -6.92 -1.73 0.69
CA LEU A 256 -7.09 -0.56 1.55
C LEU A 256 -7.88 0.52 0.82
N HIS A 257 -8.98 0.93 1.41
CA HIS A 257 -9.84 2.00 0.92
C HIS A 257 -9.68 3.24 1.81
N LYS A 258 -9.56 4.40 1.18
CA LYS A 258 -9.56 5.71 1.85
C LYS A 258 -10.84 6.45 1.50
N SER A 259 -11.53 6.94 2.54
CA SER A 259 -12.67 7.85 2.42
C SER A 259 -12.31 9.21 3.02
N PHE A 260 -12.13 10.21 2.17
CA PHE A 260 -11.86 11.60 2.56
C PHE A 260 -13.19 12.32 2.80
N LEU A 261 -13.38 12.84 4.00
CA LEU A 261 -14.58 13.52 4.47
C LEU A 261 -14.23 14.97 4.80
N LEU A 262 -14.52 15.89 3.90
CA LEU A 262 -14.31 17.33 4.14
C LEU A 262 -15.58 17.91 4.77
N PHE A 263 -15.41 18.65 5.85
CA PHE A 263 -16.50 19.31 6.60
C PHE A 263 -16.44 20.83 6.42
N ASP A 264 -17.46 21.54 6.94
CA ASP A 264 -17.49 22.99 6.96
C ASP A 264 -16.67 23.58 8.13
N ARG A 265 -16.44 22.80 9.18
CA ARG A 265 -15.64 23.15 10.36
C ARG A 265 -15.08 21.93 11.06
N VAL A 266 -14.01 22.13 11.84
CA VAL A 266 -13.53 21.13 12.81
C VAL A 266 -14.47 21.07 14.02
N PHE A 267 -14.98 19.90 14.35
CA PHE A 267 -15.84 19.64 15.53
C PHE A 267 -15.27 18.53 16.43
N TRP A 268 -14.13 17.99 16.07
CA TRP A 268 -13.40 16.94 16.79
C TRP A 268 -12.18 17.50 17.52
N PRO A 269 -11.59 16.73 18.48
CA PRO A 269 -10.39 17.16 19.20
C PRO A 269 -9.13 17.06 18.31
N LYS A 270 -8.03 17.62 18.78
CA LYS A 270 -6.74 17.70 18.02
C LYS A 270 -6.06 16.37 17.75
N GLN A 271 -6.39 15.31 18.51
CA GLN A 271 -5.74 14.02 18.36
C GLN A 271 -5.74 13.54 16.91
N LYS A 272 -4.65 12.89 16.52
CA LYS A 272 -4.44 12.38 15.16
C LYS A 272 -5.44 11.29 14.81
N ARG A 273 -5.71 10.39 15.74
CA ARG A 273 -6.54 9.21 15.56
C ARG A 273 -7.79 9.29 16.42
N LEU A 274 -8.96 9.22 15.79
CA LEU A 274 -10.25 9.24 16.46
C LEU A 274 -10.87 7.84 16.34
N VAL A 275 -10.79 7.05 17.39
CA VAL A 275 -11.37 5.69 17.47
C VAL A 275 -12.70 5.75 18.19
N ILE A 276 -13.79 5.36 17.52
CA ILE A 276 -15.14 5.38 18.08
C ILE A 276 -15.67 3.95 18.15
N VAL A 277 -15.70 3.37 19.36
CA VAL A 277 -16.14 2.00 19.56
C VAL A 277 -17.66 1.88 19.40
N HIS A 278 -18.09 0.99 18.50
CA HIS A 278 -19.48 0.74 18.18
C HIS A 278 -19.71 -0.71 17.70
N GLU A 279 -20.96 -1.12 17.60
CA GLU A 279 -21.34 -2.50 17.23
C GLU A 279 -21.08 -2.84 15.75
N GLY A 280 -20.96 -1.82 14.90
CA GLY A 280 -20.70 -1.99 13.47
C GLY A 280 -19.27 -2.47 13.17
N LYS A 281 -19.00 -2.66 11.89
CA LYS A 281 -17.67 -3.04 11.38
C LYS A 281 -16.94 -1.87 10.73
N LEU A 282 -17.65 -0.97 10.04
CA LEU A 282 -17.06 0.14 9.30
C LEU A 282 -16.78 1.34 10.20
N TRP A 283 -15.86 2.19 9.80
CA TRP A 283 -15.52 3.45 10.49
C TRP A 283 -14.93 3.23 11.88
N ASN A 284 -14.04 2.24 11.99
CA ASN A 284 -13.35 1.95 13.25
C ASN A 284 -12.47 3.11 13.69
N GLU A 285 -11.92 3.85 12.71
CA GLU A 285 -11.02 4.98 12.91
C GLU A 285 -11.28 6.10 11.91
N PHE A 286 -11.02 7.34 12.36
CA PHE A 286 -10.87 8.50 11.50
C PHE A 286 -9.53 9.17 11.78
N LEU A 287 -8.73 9.39 10.74
CA LEU A 287 -7.51 10.18 10.83
C LEU A 287 -7.84 11.67 10.69
N ASN A 288 -7.43 12.47 11.66
CA ASN A 288 -7.58 13.92 11.64
C ASN A 288 -6.44 14.53 10.82
N MET A 289 -6.78 15.16 9.70
CA MET A 289 -5.83 15.79 8.80
C MET A 289 -5.91 17.32 8.85
N SER A 290 -6.56 17.89 9.85
CA SER A 290 -6.79 19.34 9.87
C SER A 290 -5.52 20.17 10.12
N GLU A 291 -4.55 19.64 10.83
CA GLU A 291 -3.28 20.35 11.08
C GLU A 291 -2.41 20.32 9.82
N GLU A 292 -2.27 19.17 9.14
CA GLU A 292 -1.44 19.01 7.96
C GLU A 292 -2.00 19.73 6.73
N THR A 293 -3.31 19.75 6.60
CA THR A 293 -3.97 20.29 5.39
C THR A 293 -4.52 21.70 5.56
N GLY A 294 -4.63 22.19 6.80
CA GLY A 294 -5.32 23.45 7.09
C GLY A 294 -6.84 23.41 6.83
N ALA A 295 -7.40 22.24 6.54
CA ALA A 295 -8.80 22.03 6.19
C ALA A 295 -9.50 21.10 7.20
N PRO A 296 -10.80 21.25 7.46
CA PRO A 296 -11.55 20.35 8.33
C PRO A 296 -11.77 18.98 7.65
N LEU A 297 -10.70 18.19 7.57
CA LEU A 297 -10.62 16.93 6.85
C LEU A 297 -10.43 15.74 7.81
N LEU A 298 -11.27 14.73 7.66
CA LEU A 298 -11.08 13.40 8.22
C LEU A 298 -10.87 12.37 7.09
N ILE A 299 -10.04 11.36 7.36
CA ILE A 299 -9.89 10.19 6.49
C ILE A 299 -10.36 8.96 7.26
N GLY A 300 -11.34 8.22 6.72
CA GLY A 300 -11.66 6.87 7.17
C GLY A 300 -10.85 5.85 6.38
N LEU A 301 -10.24 4.88 7.07
CA LEU A 301 -9.50 3.77 6.49
C LEU A 301 -10.29 2.47 6.63
N HIS A 302 -10.36 1.67 5.56
CA HIS A 302 -11.02 0.38 5.54
C HIS A 302 -10.13 -0.63 4.85
N GLY A 303 -9.76 -1.69 5.56
CA GLY A 303 -8.90 -2.76 5.05
C GLY A 303 -9.62 -4.11 5.01
N GLY A 304 -9.05 -5.04 4.25
CA GLY A 304 -9.57 -6.40 4.15
C GLY A 304 -10.99 -6.46 3.59
N ALA A 305 -11.86 -7.27 4.18
CA ALA A 305 -13.25 -7.47 3.71
C ALA A 305 -14.14 -6.23 3.87
N GLU A 306 -13.79 -5.29 4.75
CA GLU A 306 -14.57 -4.06 4.96
C GLU A 306 -14.38 -3.06 3.83
N GLU A 307 -13.26 -3.16 3.11
CA GLU A 307 -12.99 -2.39 1.90
C GLU A 307 -14.06 -2.65 0.83
N ASP A 308 -14.38 -3.90 0.56
CA ASP A 308 -15.39 -4.28 -0.45
C ASP A 308 -16.76 -3.67 -0.14
N GLU A 309 -17.15 -3.62 1.15
CA GLU A 309 -18.43 -3.06 1.58
C GLU A 309 -18.47 -1.54 1.34
N VAL A 310 -17.43 -0.81 1.75
CA VAL A 310 -17.37 0.67 1.56
C VAL A 310 -17.21 1.04 0.09
N ALA A 311 -16.40 0.30 -0.66
CA ALA A 311 -16.18 0.53 -2.08
C ALA A 311 -17.45 0.31 -2.93
N ALA A 312 -18.42 -0.45 -2.44
CA ALA A 312 -19.72 -0.62 -3.08
C ALA A 312 -20.69 0.54 -2.85
N MET A 313 -20.41 1.42 -1.86
CA MET A 313 -21.28 2.53 -1.50
C MET A 313 -21.13 3.70 -2.46
N SER A 314 -22.23 4.40 -2.70
CA SER A 314 -22.21 5.75 -3.29
C SER A 314 -21.59 6.75 -2.29
N LYS A 315 -21.17 7.91 -2.78
CA LYS A 315 -20.60 8.97 -1.93
C LYS A 315 -21.58 9.44 -0.84
N ASP A 316 -22.87 9.44 -1.13
CA ASP A 316 -23.90 9.84 -0.17
C ASP A 316 -24.08 8.76 0.93
N GLU A 317 -24.00 7.48 0.56
CA GLU A 317 -24.02 6.38 1.53
C GLU A 317 -22.76 6.37 2.40
N VAL A 318 -21.57 6.60 1.81
CA VAL A 318 -20.33 6.80 2.56
C VAL A 318 -20.49 7.93 3.58
N ALA A 319 -20.99 9.10 3.15
CA ALA A 319 -21.23 10.25 4.01
C ALA A 319 -22.18 9.91 5.16
N ALA A 320 -23.32 9.29 4.85
CA ALA A 320 -24.34 8.95 5.84
C ALA A 320 -23.83 7.90 6.83
N SER A 321 -23.12 6.86 6.36
CA SER A 321 -22.55 5.80 7.18
C SER A 321 -21.50 6.34 8.15
N ALA A 322 -20.54 7.14 7.64
CA ALA A 322 -19.51 7.78 8.46
C ALA A 322 -20.12 8.71 9.53
N LEU A 323 -21.08 9.54 9.11
CA LEU A 323 -21.75 10.50 10.00
C LEU A 323 -22.52 9.80 11.12
N ALA A 324 -23.13 8.65 10.85
CA ALA A 324 -23.83 7.86 11.86
C ALA A 324 -22.89 7.40 12.98
N VAL A 325 -21.63 7.07 12.66
CA VAL A 325 -20.61 6.70 13.65
C VAL A 325 -20.06 7.94 14.35
N LEU A 326 -19.71 9.00 13.60
CA LEU A 326 -19.19 10.26 14.18
C LEU A 326 -20.15 10.85 15.21
N ARG A 327 -21.47 10.81 14.96
CA ARG A 327 -22.50 11.33 15.88
C ARG A 327 -22.63 10.56 17.20
N ARG A 328 -22.04 9.39 17.30
CA ARG A 328 -21.95 8.67 18.59
C ARG A 328 -21.02 9.36 19.58
N ALA A 329 -19.96 10.00 19.08
CA ALA A 329 -19.01 10.77 19.90
C ALA A 329 -19.28 12.28 19.84
N PHE A 330 -19.80 12.77 18.71
CA PHE A 330 -20.04 14.19 18.39
C PHE A 330 -21.49 14.36 17.90
N PRO A 331 -22.50 14.46 18.78
CA PRO A 331 -23.93 14.47 18.40
C PRO A 331 -24.30 15.54 17.36
N ASP A 332 -23.62 16.71 17.42
CA ASP A 332 -23.87 17.85 16.54
C ASP A 332 -22.98 17.86 15.28
N ALA A 333 -22.34 16.74 14.94
CA ALA A 333 -21.51 16.62 13.75
C ALA A 333 -22.33 16.95 12.49
N PRO A 334 -21.88 17.92 11.66
CA PRO A 334 -22.52 18.25 10.39
C PRO A 334 -22.29 17.15 9.36
N ALA A 335 -23.05 17.16 8.27
CA ALA A 335 -22.72 16.31 7.12
C ALA A 335 -21.43 16.81 6.43
N PRO A 336 -20.60 15.91 5.87
CA PRO A 336 -19.46 16.33 5.07
C PRO A 336 -19.94 17.08 3.83
N VAL A 337 -19.23 18.16 3.48
CA VAL A 337 -19.51 18.98 2.28
C VAL A 337 -18.94 18.38 1.00
N ARG A 338 -17.94 17.49 1.13
CA ARG A 338 -17.33 16.76 0.01
C ARG A 338 -16.85 15.40 0.50
N VAL A 339 -17.08 14.38 -0.35
CA VAL A 339 -16.56 13.03 -0.16
C VAL A 339 -15.75 12.63 -1.37
N VAL A 340 -14.53 12.11 -1.14
CA VAL A 340 -13.67 11.52 -2.16
C VAL A 340 -13.22 10.16 -1.66
N THR A 341 -13.24 9.14 -2.52
CA THR A 341 -12.91 7.76 -2.15
C THR A 341 -11.88 7.16 -3.10
N SER A 342 -11.02 6.29 -2.59
CA SER A 342 -10.16 5.43 -3.42
C SER A 342 -10.91 4.16 -3.82
N ASP A 343 -10.42 3.44 -4.84
CA ASP A 343 -10.99 2.15 -5.26
C ASP A 343 -9.91 1.32 -5.99
N TRP A 344 -8.92 0.83 -5.24
CA TRP A 344 -7.81 0.08 -5.80
C TRP A 344 -8.16 -1.38 -6.08
N ALA A 345 -9.08 -1.97 -5.31
CA ALA A 345 -9.47 -3.37 -5.46
C ALA A 345 -10.19 -3.63 -6.79
N ARG A 346 -11.10 -2.70 -7.20
CA ARG A 346 -11.85 -2.83 -8.46
C ARG A 346 -11.14 -2.23 -9.67
N ASP A 347 -10.05 -1.53 -9.46
CA ASP A 347 -9.23 -1.00 -10.54
C ASP A 347 -8.59 -2.14 -11.35
N ARG A 348 -8.87 -2.20 -12.68
CA ARG A 348 -8.44 -3.30 -13.55
C ARG A 348 -6.92 -3.46 -13.67
N PHE A 349 -6.15 -2.42 -13.39
CA PHE A 349 -4.70 -2.41 -13.53
C PHE A 349 -3.96 -2.56 -12.19
N THR A 350 -4.67 -2.70 -11.07
CA THR A 350 -4.06 -2.93 -9.75
C THR A 350 -4.65 -4.11 -9.01
N ARG A 351 -5.98 -4.24 -8.98
CA ARG A 351 -6.73 -5.29 -8.28
C ARG A 351 -6.30 -5.43 -6.82
N GLY A 352 -6.02 -4.30 -6.17
CA GLY A 352 -5.61 -4.23 -4.78
C GLY A 352 -4.61 -3.12 -4.52
N SER A 353 -4.22 -2.96 -3.27
CA SER A 353 -3.39 -1.86 -2.77
C SER A 353 -1.91 -2.23 -2.69
N TYR A 354 -1.56 -3.28 -1.97
CA TYR A 354 -0.18 -3.75 -1.78
C TYR A 354 -0.13 -5.20 -1.30
N SER A 355 1.07 -5.82 -1.36
CA SER A 355 1.26 -7.23 -0.99
C SER A 355 1.28 -7.43 0.52
N PHE A 356 0.85 -8.60 0.99
CA PHE A 356 0.98 -9.05 2.36
C PHE A 356 1.33 -10.55 2.44
N LEU A 357 1.66 -11.03 3.63
CA LEU A 357 2.06 -12.42 3.90
C LEU A 357 0.89 -13.20 4.56
N PRO A 358 0.16 -14.02 3.78
CA PRO A 358 -0.85 -14.91 4.34
C PRO A 358 -0.25 -16.03 5.20
N LEU A 359 -1.11 -16.75 5.92
CA LEU A 359 -0.71 -17.97 6.66
C LEU A 359 0.02 -18.95 5.73
N GLY A 360 1.21 -19.35 6.12
CA GLY A 360 2.08 -20.26 5.35
C GLY A 360 2.96 -19.57 4.31
N ALA A 361 2.90 -18.25 4.17
CA ALA A 361 3.84 -17.48 3.35
C ALA A 361 5.19 -17.28 4.08
N SER A 362 6.18 -16.85 3.31
CA SER A 362 7.49 -16.46 3.83
C SER A 362 8.12 -15.35 2.99
N PHE A 363 9.08 -14.63 3.56
CA PHE A 363 9.83 -13.57 2.86
C PHE A 363 10.60 -14.07 1.63
N ASP A 364 10.96 -15.37 1.59
CA ASP A 364 11.59 -15.98 0.41
C ASP A 364 10.71 -15.93 -0.83
N MET A 365 9.39 -15.78 -0.67
CA MET A 365 8.49 -15.63 -1.81
C MET A 365 8.70 -14.30 -2.55
N PHE A 366 8.97 -13.21 -1.82
CA PHE A 366 9.36 -11.93 -2.45
C PHE A 366 10.68 -12.05 -3.19
N ALA A 367 11.67 -12.74 -2.61
CA ALA A 367 12.94 -13.01 -3.26
C ALA A 367 12.76 -13.84 -4.55
N ALA A 368 11.91 -14.88 -4.51
CA ALA A 368 11.60 -15.69 -5.68
C ALA A 368 10.93 -14.89 -6.81
N LEU A 369 10.10 -13.88 -6.47
CA LEU A 369 9.51 -12.96 -7.45
C LEU A 369 10.54 -11.98 -8.02
N ALA A 370 11.58 -11.66 -7.26
CA ALA A 370 12.66 -10.76 -7.68
C ALA A 370 13.62 -11.40 -8.68
N GLU A 371 13.76 -12.73 -8.70
CA GLU A 371 14.67 -13.45 -9.57
C GLU A 371 14.42 -13.16 -11.05
N PRO A 372 15.44 -13.08 -11.89
CA PRO A 372 15.27 -12.97 -13.33
C PRO A 372 14.58 -14.20 -13.93
N HIS A 373 13.85 -13.99 -15.02
CA HIS A 373 13.31 -15.04 -15.86
C HIS A 373 13.91 -14.90 -17.26
N GLY A 374 15.12 -15.42 -17.44
CA GLY A 374 15.93 -15.15 -18.61
C GLY A 374 16.26 -13.65 -18.70
N ARG A 375 15.86 -13.02 -19.81
CA ARG A 375 16.04 -11.57 -20.01
C ARG A 375 14.86 -10.72 -19.54
N ILE A 376 13.93 -11.31 -18.80
CA ILE A 376 12.81 -10.64 -18.19
C ILE A 376 13.10 -10.46 -16.70
N LEU A 377 13.30 -9.22 -16.28
CA LEU A 377 13.55 -8.82 -14.90
C LEU A 377 12.25 -8.34 -14.25
N PHE A 378 12.17 -8.46 -12.95
CA PHE A 378 10.97 -8.06 -12.19
C PHE A 378 11.30 -7.02 -11.13
N ALA A 379 10.45 -6.01 -11.01
CA ALA A 379 10.50 -5.03 -9.93
C ALA A 379 9.08 -4.64 -9.52
N GLY A 380 8.96 -4.01 -8.38
CA GLY A 380 7.71 -3.65 -7.73
C GLY A 380 7.84 -3.89 -6.23
N GLU A 381 6.95 -3.33 -5.41
CA GLU A 381 7.01 -3.48 -3.95
C GLU A 381 7.02 -4.96 -3.52
N HIS A 382 6.31 -5.82 -4.23
CA HIS A 382 6.20 -7.27 -4.01
C HIS A 382 7.45 -8.08 -4.45
N THR A 383 8.54 -7.41 -4.80
CA THR A 383 9.85 -8.02 -5.12
C THR A 383 10.95 -7.53 -4.19
N HIS A 384 10.59 -6.87 -3.08
CA HIS A 384 11.52 -6.38 -2.07
C HIS A 384 11.23 -7.03 -0.73
N THR A 385 12.18 -7.76 -0.17
CA THR A 385 12.01 -8.59 1.04
C THR A 385 11.83 -7.76 2.31
N ILE A 386 12.51 -6.62 2.42
CA ILE A 386 12.52 -5.77 3.63
C ILE A 386 11.38 -4.72 3.56
N TYR A 387 11.35 -3.94 2.47
CA TYR A 387 10.41 -2.82 2.32
C TYR A 387 9.27 -3.15 1.35
N HIS A 388 8.76 -4.40 1.39
CA HIS A 388 7.58 -4.77 0.61
C HIS A 388 6.39 -3.88 0.98
N ALA A 389 5.36 -3.86 0.17
CA ALA A 389 4.16 -3.02 0.33
C ALA A 389 4.40 -1.51 0.31
N THR A 390 5.65 -1.01 0.20
CA THR A 390 5.99 0.41 0.30
C THR A 390 6.47 1.04 -1.01
N VAL A 391 6.38 2.37 -1.10
CA VAL A 391 6.96 3.16 -2.20
C VAL A 391 8.48 3.04 -2.22
N LEU A 392 9.12 2.94 -1.04
CA LEU A 392 10.56 2.75 -0.91
C LEU A 392 10.98 1.41 -1.52
N GLY A 393 10.30 0.31 -1.17
CA GLY A 393 10.57 -1.01 -1.74
C GLY A 393 10.36 -1.03 -3.26
N ALA A 394 9.30 -0.39 -3.75
CA ALA A 394 9.10 -0.23 -5.19
C ALA A 394 10.26 0.51 -5.87
N TYR A 395 10.74 1.61 -5.29
CA TYR A 395 11.87 2.38 -5.81
C TYR A 395 13.16 1.54 -5.83
N LEU A 396 13.51 0.92 -4.70
CA LEU A 396 14.73 0.14 -4.55
C LEU A 396 14.74 -1.10 -5.47
N SER A 397 13.60 -1.77 -5.61
CA SER A 397 13.47 -2.89 -6.56
C SER A 397 13.68 -2.47 -8.01
N GLY A 398 13.27 -1.26 -8.38
CA GLY A 398 13.54 -0.68 -9.69
C GLY A 398 15.02 -0.44 -9.93
N ILE A 399 15.74 0.09 -8.93
CA ILE A 399 17.22 0.28 -8.99
C ILE A 399 17.93 -1.07 -9.13
N ARG A 400 17.56 -2.08 -8.29
CA ARG A 400 18.10 -3.44 -8.41
C ARG A 400 17.91 -4.01 -9.82
N ALA A 401 16.69 -3.92 -10.38
CA ALA A 401 16.42 -4.44 -11.71
C ALA A 401 17.22 -3.71 -12.82
N ALA A 402 17.50 -2.42 -12.64
CA ALA A 402 18.39 -1.70 -13.55
C ALA A 402 19.84 -2.20 -13.46
N GLU A 403 20.35 -2.45 -12.25
CA GLU A 403 21.68 -3.03 -12.04
C GLU A 403 21.78 -4.43 -12.66
N ASP A 404 20.76 -5.26 -12.50
CA ASP A 404 20.68 -6.59 -13.11
C ASP A 404 20.70 -6.51 -14.65
N ALA A 405 19.98 -5.56 -15.25
CA ALA A 405 20.02 -5.31 -16.69
C ALA A 405 21.41 -4.92 -17.17
N LEU A 406 22.14 -4.08 -16.42
CA LEU A 406 23.52 -3.68 -16.74
C LEU A 406 24.47 -4.87 -16.68
N ARG A 407 24.30 -5.76 -15.69
CA ARG A 407 25.09 -7.01 -15.59
C ARG A 407 24.83 -7.95 -16.77
N LEU A 408 23.58 -8.16 -17.17
CA LEU A 408 23.23 -8.95 -18.36
C LEU A 408 23.95 -8.45 -19.63
N ARG A 409 24.04 -7.13 -19.82
CA ARG A 409 24.74 -6.54 -20.96
C ARG A 409 26.24 -6.80 -20.93
N SER A 410 26.86 -6.80 -19.76
CA SER A 410 28.30 -7.05 -19.61
C SER A 410 28.68 -8.53 -19.64
N GLY A 411 27.70 -9.45 -19.71
CA GLY A 411 27.91 -10.90 -19.61
C GLY A 411 28.27 -11.36 -18.20
N ALA A 412 28.08 -10.51 -17.18
CA ALA A 412 28.29 -10.86 -15.78
C ALA A 412 27.08 -11.62 -15.23
N ALA A 413 27.32 -12.52 -14.27
CA ALA A 413 26.26 -13.22 -13.57
C ALA A 413 25.40 -12.22 -12.77
N ILE A 414 24.10 -12.44 -12.78
CA ILE A 414 23.16 -11.76 -11.87
C ILE A 414 23.29 -12.45 -10.51
N ALA A 415 23.48 -11.67 -9.45
CA ALA A 415 23.70 -12.15 -8.10
C ALA A 415 22.38 -12.53 -7.41
#